data_0f74de6bb5af4b6eac182bff5334ce1d
#
_entry.id   0f74de6bb5af4b6eac182bff5334ce1d
#
_cell.length_a   1.000
_cell.length_b   1.000
_cell.length_c   1.000
_cell.angle_alpha   90.00
_cell.angle_beta   90.00
_cell.angle_gamma   90.00
#
_symmetry.space_group_name_H-M   'P 1'
#
loop_
_entity.id
_entity.type
_entity.pdbx_description
1 polymer ?
#
loop_
_entity_poly.entity_id
_entity_poly.type
_entity_poly.pdbx_seq_one_letter_code
_entity_poly.pdbx_strand_id
1 'polypeptide(L)'
;MIKRENLLLLFLLSTFISSCENEIPFNKEANPPKLIMNALINADSTNNVLYLNKSGQNVISHVADASVEIRVNDALVETPEALPMPEGEFTSLQKRFLITTKFQPGDKVRIDAMTGDSVHHAWAEVIVPQPPMPIVRVDTATVPVNEYDNYYTNRLRYRITFSDRTDNTRNYYRLVLDRRNTIYATIFSPELKDTILTCQNFRMLSREDVVLTDGRPSMSGNDNDLFEQAENIYGVFDNSRFAGQSYTMTVYATSYEEWPDLFPPHTVKRKISDCHVRLLSINETDFLYFKALNLIDSDAYDETIMEPIVFASNVHGGLGIVSISTETSVKINLTDEKYDER
;
A
#
# COMPACT_ATOMS: atom_id res chain seq x y z
N MET A 1 -30.35 59.61 8.14
CA MET A 1 -28.98 60.05 8.51
C MET A 1 -28.23 58.85 9.09
N ILE A 2 -27.32 58.27 8.34
CA ILE A 2 -26.46 57.18 8.84
C ILE A 2 -25.45 57.85 9.78
N LYS A 3 -25.41 57.37 11.02
CA LYS A 3 -24.48 57.92 12.02
C LYS A 3 -23.02 57.66 11.53
N ARG A 4 -22.16 58.64 11.73
CA ARG A 4 -20.74 58.61 11.31
C ARG A 4 -19.98 57.39 11.84
N GLU A 5 -20.40 56.85 12.97
CA GLU A 5 -19.88 55.63 13.57
C GLU A 5 -20.20 54.36 12.74
N ASN A 6 -21.42 54.29 12.15
CA ASN A 6 -21.80 53.16 11.28
C ASN A 6 -21.06 53.18 9.93
N LEU A 7 -20.67 54.37 9.44
CA LEU A 7 -19.89 54.52 8.22
C LEU A 7 -18.44 54.03 8.43
N LEU A 8 -17.89 54.30 9.60
CA LEU A 8 -16.56 53.84 9.99
C LEU A 8 -16.52 52.33 10.19
N LEU A 9 -17.56 51.75 10.76
CA LEU A 9 -17.70 50.30 10.93
C LEU A 9 -17.84 49.58 9.56
N LEU A 10 -18.59 50.18 8.63
CA LEU A 10 -18.76 49.65 7.28
C LEU A 10 -17.44 49.71 6.48
N PHE A 11 -16.65 50.75 6.68
CA PHE A 11 -15.32 50.89 6.04
C PHE A 11 -14.31 49.92 6.63
N LEU A 12 -14.34 49.66 7.95
CA LEU A 12 -13.49 48.63 8.58
C LEU A 12 -13.89 47.23 8.12
N LEU A 13 -15.17 46.93 7.96
CA LEU A 13 -15.68 45.66 7.50
C LEU A 13 -15.27 45.38 6.02
N SER A 14 -15.24 46.43 5.19
CA SER A 14 -14.87 46.29 3.76
C SER A 14 -13.38 46.01 3.54
N THR A 15 -12.50 46.34 4.49
CA THR A 15 -11.06 46.06 4.39
C THR A 15 -10.71 44.60 4.69
N PHE A 16 -11.61 43.84 5.36
CA PHE A 16 -11.40 42.40 5.61
C PHE A 16 -11.86 41.50 4.47
N ILE A 17 -12.52 42.00 3.44
CA ILE A 17 -13.03 41.19 2.31
C ILE A 17 -12.02 41.13 1.14
N SER A 18 -10.92 41.86 1.15
CA SER A 18 -9.85 41.73 0.21
C SER A 18 -8.83 40.67 0.69
N SER A 19 -9.30 39.45 0.95
CA SER A 19 -8.43 38.27 0.93
C SER A 19 -8.02 38.10 -0.53
N CYS A 20 -6.83 38.54 -0.88
CA CYS A 20 -6.20 38.16 -2.14
C CYS A 20 -5.94 36.65 -2.06
N GLU A 21 -6.78 35.86 -2.68
CA GLU A 21 -6.37 34.54 -3.17
C GLU A 21 -5.29 34.80 -4.21
N ASN A 22 -4.04 34.80 -3.79
CA ASN A 22 -2.91 34.70 -4.70
C ASN A 22 -2.87 33.25 -5.19
N GLU A 23 -3.67 32.93 -6.21
CA GLU A 23 -3.40 31.75 -7.02
C GLU A 23 -1.99 31.89 -7.57
N ILE A 24 -1.06 31.09 -7.05
CA ILE A 24 0.27 30.97 -7.64
C ILE A 24 0.08 30.30 -8.99
N PRO A 25 0.25 31.03 -10.12
CA PRO A 25 0.02 30.46 -11.44
C PRO A 25 0.97 29.27 -11.65
N PHE A 26 0.41 28.09 -11.92
CA PHE A 26 1.21 26.92 -12.25
C PHE A 26 2.02 27.18 -13.53
N ASN A 27 3.34 27.27 -13.40
CA ASN A 27 4.22 27.49 -14.53
C ASN A 27 4.44 26.18 -15.29
N LYS A 28 3.77 26.03 -16.44
CA LYS A 28 3.87 24.85 -17.32
C LYS A 28 5.28 24.59 -17.84
N GLU A 29 6.01 25.64 -18.14
CA GLU A 29 7.36 25.54 -18.71
C GLU A 29 8.38 25.09 -17.65
N ALA A 30 8.15 25.47 -16.38
CA ALA A 30 8.97 25.05 -15.25
C ALA A 30 8.68 23.60 -14.79
N ASN A 31 7.49 23.08 -15.12
CA ASN A 31 7.07 21.73 -14.73
C ASN A 31 6.57 20.92 -15.93
N PRO A 32 7.47 20.53 -16.85
CA PRO A 32 7.08 19.70 -17.99
C PRO A 32 6.55 18.34 -17.53
N PRO A 33 5.65 17.71 -18.31
CA PRO A 33 5.19 16.36 -18.01
C PRO A 33 6.35 15.38 -17.86
N LYS A 34 6.27 14.51 -16.84
CA LYS A 34 7.27 13.48 -16.54
C LYS A 34 6.66 12.10 -16.67
N LEU A 35 7.45 11.11 -17.04
CA LEU A 35 7.05 9.71 -16.99
C LEU A 35 6.94 9.29 -15.52
N ILE A 36 5.84 8.62 -15.16
CA ILE A 36 5.62 8.04 -13.83
C ILE A 36 5.81 6.54 -13.96
N MET A 37 6.72 5.98 -13.18
CA MET A 37 7.07 4.56 -13.21
C MET A 37 6.86 3.95 -11.82
N ASN A 38 5.88 3.02 -11.70
CA ASN A 38 5.57 2.37 -10.44
C ASN A 38 5.61 0.85 -10.58
N ALA A 39 6.33 0.18 -9.70
CA ALA A 39 6.34 -1.27 -9.59
C ALA A 39 6.63 -1.72 -8.16
N LEU A 40 5.84 -2.68 -7.67
CA LEU A 40 6.10 -3.42 -6.43
C LEU A 40 6.38 -4.88 -6.81
N ILE A 41 7.64 -5.21 -6.96
CA ILE A 41 8.13 -6.48 -7.49
C ILE A 41 8.45 -7.42 -6.35
N ASN A 42 7.93 -8.65 -6.43
CA ASN A 42 8.42 -9.77 -5.62
C ASN A 42 9.51 -10.49 -6.42
N ALA A 43 10.71 -10.60 -5.86
CA ALA A 43 11.88 -11.15 -6.52
C ALA A 43 11.67 -12.59 -7.01
N ASP A 44 10.86 -13.39 -6.31
CA ASP A 44 10.57 -14.78 -6.66
C ASP A 44 9.37 -14.98 -7.60
N SER A 45 8.61 -13.91 -7.92
CA SER A 45 7.43 -13.99 -8.77
C SER A 45 7.81 -13.84 -10.26
N THR A 46 7.08 -14.55 -11.10
CA THR A 46 7.09 -14.38 -12.57
C THR A 46 5.86 -13.59 -13.06
N ASN A 47 5.11 -12.98 -12.15
CA ASN A 47 3.88 -12.25 -12.46
C ASN A 47 3.89 -10.88 -11.75
N ASN A 48 4.93 -10.11 -12.02
CA ASN A 48 5.06 -8.74 -11.54
C ASN A 48 4.57 -7.76 -12.62
N VAL A 49 4.06 -6.62 -12.22
CA VAL A 49 3.56 -5.61 -13.16
C VAL A 49 4.25 -4.27 -12.91
N LEU A 50 4.81 -3.71 -13.98
CA LEU A 50 5.24 -2.33 -14.04
C LEU A 50 4.13 -1.47 -14.63
N TYR A 51 3.82 -0.36 -13.98
CA TYR A 51 2.82 0.61 -14.41
C TYR A 51 3.50 1.90 -14.89
N LEU A 52 3.13 2.35 -16.09
CA LEU A 52 3.58 3.61 -16.66
C LEU A 52 2.42 4.57 -16.89
N ASN A 53 2.60 5.81 -16.43
CA ASN A 53 1.72 6.95 -16.69
C ASN A 53 2.60 8.16 -17.03
N LYS A 54 1.93 9.25 -17.36
CA LYS A 54 2.60 10.55 -17.54
C LYS A 54 1.92 11.59 -16.64
N SER A 55 2.70 12.39 -15.91
CA SER A 55 2.14 13.50 -15.13
C SER A 55 1.57 14.56 -16.07
N GLY A 56 0.47 15.17 -15.69
CA GLY A 56 -0.14 16.31 -16.36
C GLY A 56 -0.29 17.47 -15.39
N GLN A 57 -0.96 18.53 -15.82
CA GLN A 57 -1.20 19.70 -14.97
C GLN A 57 -2.17 19.43 -13.81
N ASN A 58 -3.28 18.76 -14.11
CA ASN A 58 -4.35 18.47 -13.14
C ASN A 58 -4.77 17.01 -13.18
N VAL A 59 -4.26 16.22 -14.12
CA VAL A 59 -4.62 14.81 -14.29
C VAL A 59 -3.43 14.01 -14.80
N ILE A 60 -3.38 12.76 -14.40
CA ILE A 60 -2.46 11.77 -14.95
C ILE A 60 -2.88 11.48 -16.38
N SER A 61 -1.94 11.45 -17.33
CA SER A 61 -2.21 11.16 -18.72
C SER A 61 -1.72 9.77 -19.13
N HIS A 62 -2.37 9.23 -20.15
CA HIS A 62 -2.04 7.93 -20.73
C HIS A 62 -0.70 7.97 -21.49
N VAL A 63 0.02 6.83 -21.46
CA VAL A 63 1.20 6.57 -22.29
C VAL A 63 0.77 5.63 -23.41
N ALA A 64 0.67 6.16 -24.63
CA ALA A 64 0.18 5.39 -25.78
C ALA A 64 1.15 4.27 -26.17
N ASP A 65 2.43 4.59 -26.25
CA ASP A 65 3.49 3.67 -26.62
C ASP A 65 4.72 3.86 -25.74
N ALA A 66 5.33 2.77 -25.31
CA ALA A 66 6.57 2.76 -24.54
C ALA A 66 7.27 1.40 -24.65
N SER A 67 8.58 1.40 -24.46
CA SER A 67 9.42 0.22 -24.29
C SER A 67 9.99 0.19 -22.88
N VAL A 68 10.21 -1.03 -22.37
CA VAL A 68 10.84 -1.28 -21.07
C VAL A 68 11.98 -2.26 -21.27
N GLU A 69 13.11 -2.00 -20.63
CA GLU A 69 14.28 -2.90 -20.59
C GLU A 69 14.62 -3.20 -19.13
N ILE A 70 14.92 -4.45 -18.84
CA ILE A 70 15.36 -4.89 -17.51
C ILE A 70 16.78 -5.45 -17.64
N ARG A 71 17.68 -4.90 -16.83
CA ARG A 71 19.07 -5.35 -16.74
C ARG A 71 19.33 -5.87 -15.33
N VAL A 72 20.04 -6.98 -15.25
CA VAL A 72 20.56 -7.54 -14.00
C VAL A 72 22.08 -7.57 -14.09
N ASN A 73 22.74 -6.92 -13.13
CA ASN A 73 24.20 -6.81 -13.09
C ASN A 73 24.76 -6.30 -14.43
N ASP A 74 24.12 -5.28 -14.98
CA ASP A 74 24.37 -4.60 -16.25
C ASP A 74 24.04 -5.41 -17.52
N ALA A 75 23.66 -6.69 -17.42
CA ALA A 75 23.24 -7.50 -18.55
C ALA A 75 21.74 -7.35 -18.83
N LEU A 76 21.34 -7.12 -20.09
CA LEU A 76 19.94 -7.13 -20.50
C LEU A 76 19.37 -8.55 -20.36
N VAL A 77 18.31 -8.70 -19.55
CA VAL A 77 17.69 -10.01 -19.27
C VAL A 77 16.26 -10.12 -19.78
N GLU A 78 15.55 -9.01 -19.88
CA GLU A 78 14.16 -9.02 -20.34
C GLU A 78 13.80 -7.69 -21.01
N THR A 79 12.94 -7.78 -22.03
CA THR A 79 12.20 -6.64 -22.60
C THR A 79 10.70 -6.98 -22.44
N PRO A 80 10.08 -6.51 -21.34
CA PRO A 80 8.73 -6.89 -21.00
C PRO A 80 7.70 -6.50 -22.06
N GLU A 81 6.74 -7.38 -22.31
CA GLU A 81 5.62 -7.09 -23.19
C GLU A 81 4.54 -6.26 -22.49
N ALA A 82 3.92 -5.33 -23.23
CA ALA A 82 2.80 -4.57 -22.72
C ALA A 82 1.56 -5.47 -22.60
N LEU A 83 0.94 -5.46 -21.43
CA LEU A 83 -0.32 -6.13 -21.18
C LEU A 83 -1.48 -5.42 -21.92
N PRO A 84 -2.46 -6.17 -22.42
CA PRO A 84 -3.66 -5.57 -22.99
C PRO A 84 -4.43 -4.76 -21.93
N MET A 85 -5.24 -3.80 -22.40
CA MET A 85 -6.16 -3.08 -21.54
C MET A 85 -7.21 -4.05 -20.98
N PRO A 86 -7.57 -3.99 -19.68
CA PRO A 86 -8.62 -4.83 -19.13
C PRO A 86 -9.94 -4.62 -19.85
N GLU A 87 -10.69 -5.69 -20.05
CA GLU A 87 -12.04 -5.59 -20.62
C GLU A 87 -12.94 -4.78 -19.69
N GLY A 88 -13.69 -3.82 -20.26
CA GLY A 88 -14.61 -2.95 -19.52
C GLY A 88 -13.99 -1.71 -18.88
N GLU A 89 -12.68 -1.54 -18.89
CA GLU A 89 -12.00 -0.32 -18.43
C GLU A 89 -11.73 0.62 -19.61
N PHE A 90 -12.69 1.47 -19.94
CA PHE A 90 -12.53 2.48 -21.01
C PHE A 90 -11.56 3.61 -20.66
N THR A 91 -11.06 3.66 -19.42
CA THR A 91 -10.28 4.79 -18.88
C THR A 91 -9.02 4.40 -18.13
N SER A 92 -8.48 3.19 -18.33
CA SER A 92 -7.19 2.88 -17.72
C SER A 92 -6.12 3.79 -18.30
N LEU A 93 -5.68 4.76 -17.49
CA LEU A 93 -4.61 5.68 -17.84
C LEU A 93 -3.22 5.02 -17.73
N GLN A 94 -3.17 3.76 -17.28
CA GLN A 94 -1.93 3.06 -16.99
C GLN A 94 -1.56 2.10 -18.11
N LYS A 95 -0.38 2.28 -18.69
CA LYS A 95 0.25 1.25 -19.50
C LYS A 95 0.94 0.25 -18.58
N ARG A 96 0.69 -1.03 -18.78
CA ARG A 96 1.16 -2.11 -17.90
C ARG A 96 2.11 -3.02 -18.65
N PHE A 97 3.19 -3.45 -17.99
CA PHE A 97 4.17 -4.38 -18.52
C PHE A 97 4.34 -5.56 -17.58
N LEU A 98 4.27 -6.78 -18.13
CA LEU A 98 4.47 -7.99 -17.36
C LEU A 98 5.97 -8.29 -17.23
N ILE A 99 6.46 -8.38 -16.00
CA ILE A 99 7.84 -8.78 -15.67
C ILE A 99 7.81 -10.23 -15.23
N THR A 100 8.54 -11.07 -15.97
CA THR A 100 8.63 -12.50 -15.74
C THR A 100 9.97 -12.94 -15.14
N THR A 101 10.97 -12.08 -15.20
CA THR A 101 12.29 -12.33 -14.61
C THR A 101 12.19 -12.44 -13.10
N LYS A 102 12.82 -13.49 -12.54
CA LYS A 102 13.11 -13.62 -11.11
C LYS A 102 14.47 -13.03 -10.80
N PHE A 103 14.59 -12.43 -9.62
CA PHE A 103 15.80 -11.77 -9.17
C PHE A 103 16.39 -12.50 -7.96
N GLN A 104 17.72 -12.49 -7.83
CA GLN A 104 18.40 -13.07 -6.70
C GLN A 104 18.77 -12.00 -5.66
N PRO A 105 18.79 -12.33 -4.37
CA PRO A 105 19.30 -11.41 -3.35
C PRO A 105 20.70 -10.92 -3.67
N GLY A 106 20.89 -9.60 -3.66
CA GLY A 106 22.15 -8.95 -4.02
C GLY A 106 22.27 -8.54 -5.50
N ASP A 107 21.37 -8.96 -6.37
CA ASP A 107 21.36 -8.49 -7.76
C ASP A 107 21.15 -6.97 -7.81
N LYS A 108 21.90 -6.32 -8.69
CA LYS A 108 21.68 -4.95 -9.10
C LYS A 108 20.73 -4.95 -10.29
N VAL A 109 19.47 -4.60 -10.06
CA VAL A 109 18.42 -4.57 -11.08
C VAL A 109 18.20 -3.14 -11.53
N ARG A 110 18.32 -2.90 -12.82
CA ARG A 110 17.98 -1.63 -13.46
C ARG A 110 16.81 -1.83 -14.41
N ILE A 111 15.80 -0.96 -14.27
CA ILE A 111 14.64 -0.92 -15.15
C ILE A 111 14.63 0.44 -15.84
N ASP A 112 14.72 0.42 -17.16
CA ASP A 112 14.62 1.60 -18.03
C ASP A 112 13.27 1.58 -18.75
N ALA A 113 12.59 2.74 -18.81
CA ALA A 113 11.35 2.92 -19.55
C ALA A 113 11.46 4.17 -20.43
N MET A 114 11.10 4.04 -21.70
CA MET A 114 11.13 5.11 -22.67
C MET A 114 9.83 5.15 -23.48
N THR A 115 9.28 6.35 -23.66
CA THR A 115 8.10 6.53 -24.54
C THR A 115 8.46 6.32 -26.00
N GLY A 116 7.50 5.86 -26.83
CA GLY A 116 7.75 5.54 -28.24
C GLY A 116 8.21 6.74 -29.08
N ASP A 117 7.89 7.97 -28.67
CA ASP A 117 8.40 9.21 -29.25
C ASP A 117 9.81 9.59 -28.78
N SER A 118 10.39 8.80 -27.85
CA SER A 118 11.71 9.04 -27.22
C SER A 118 11.84 10.37 -26.46
N VAL A 119 10.73 11.04 -26.14
CA VAL A 119 10.71 12.32 -25.44
C VAL A 119 10.90 12.13 -23.93
N HIS A 120 10.32 11.07 -23.36
CA HIS A 120 10.40 10.81 -21.95
C HIS A 120 11.16 9.50 -21.68
N HIS A 121 12.21 9.58 -20.88
CA HIS A 121 13.00 8.45 -20.40
C HIS A 121 13.07 8.50 -18.87
N ALA A 122 12.74 7.39 -18.22
CA ALA A 122 12.86 7.23 -16.79
C ALA A 122 13.53 5.87 -16.48
N TRP A 123 14.31 5.82 -15.42
CA TRP A 123 14.94 4.58 -14.99
C TRP A 123 15.06 4.53 -13.47
N ALA A 124 15.11 3.32 -12.95
CA ALA A 124 15.38 3.06 -11.55
C ALA A 124 16.41 1.94 -11.40
N GLU A 125 17.21 1.99 -10.35
CA GLU A 125 18.16 0.95 -9.99
C GLU A 125 17.91 0.50 -8.55
N VAL A 126 17.83 -0.80 -8.33
CA VAL A 126 17.49 -1.41 -7.05
C VAL A 126 18.46 -2.55 -6.77
N ILE A 127 19.04 -2.58 -5.59
CA ILE A 127 19.72 -3.78 -5.09
C ILE A 127 18.68 -4.67 -4.41
N VAL A 128 18.53 -5.89 -4.87
CA VAL A 128 17.58 -6.85 -4.31
C VAL A 128 17.96 -7.17 -2.87
N PRO A 129 17.06 -6.90 -1.89
CA PRO A 129 17.40 -7.10 -0.48
C PRO A 129 17.58 -8.59 -0.15
N GLN A 130 18.36 -8.85 0.91
CA GLN A 130 18.45 -10.20 1.46
C GLN A 130 17.10 -10.62 2.06
N PRO A 131 16.69 -11.89 1.94
CA PRO A 131 15.40 -12.33 2.46
C PRO A 131 15.35 -12.18 3.99
N PRO A 132 14.16 -11.91 4.54
CA PRO A 132 13.98 -11.93 5.99
C PRO A 132 14.17 -13.37 6.50
N MET A 133 14.50 -13.49 7.79
CA MET A 133 14.51 -14.80 8.44
C MET A 133 13.10 -15.41 8.44
N PRO A 134 12.95 -16.72 8.40
CA PRO A 134 11.66 -17.39 8.40
C PRO A 134 10.78 -16.97 9.57
N ILE A 135 9.47 -16.85 9.33
CA ILE A 135 8.47 -16.72 10.39
C ILE A 135 8.46 -18.02 11.19
N VAL A 136 8.76 -17.91 12.49
CA VAL A 136 8.89 -19.07 13.38
C VAL A 136 7.52 -19.59 13.82
N ARG A 137 6.59 -18.65 14.11
CA ARG A 137 5.28 -18.99 14.68
C ARG A 137 4.27 -17.89 14.39
N VAL A 138 3.03 -18.30 14.15
CA VAL A 138 1.87 -17.41 14.08
C VAL A 138 0.79 -18.00 15.00
N ASP A 139 0.43 -17.25 16.04
CA ASP A 139 -0.68 -17.57 16.93
C ASP A 139 -1.84 -16.63 16.66
N THR A 140 -3.05 -17.17 16.66
CA THR A 140 -4.28 -16.38 16.51
C THR A 140 -5.21 -16.57 17.70
N ALA A 141 -5.91 -15.51 18.08
CA ALA A 141 -6.95 -15.56 19.11
C ALA A 141 -7.96 -14.43 18.88
N THR A 142 -9.24 -14.73 19.07
CA THR A 142 -10.27 -13.69 19.13
C THR A 142 -10.24 -13.05 20.51
N VAL A 143 -10.07 -11.74 20.55
CA VAL A 143 -9.96 -10.96 21.78
C VAL A 143 -10.85 -9.73 21.75
N PRO A 144 -11.42 -9.30 22.88
CA PRO A 144 -12.12 -8.02 22.96
C PRO A 144 -11.10 -6.88 22.86
N VAL A 145 -11.36 -5.93 21.97
CA VAL A 145 -10.56 -4.71 21.78
C VAL A 145 -11.45 -3.51 22.07
N ASN A 146 -10.98 -2.59 22.91
CA ASN A 146 -11.68 -1.34 23.16
C ASN A 146 -11.52 -0.41 21.95
N GLU A 147 -12.62 -0.06 21.29
CA GLU A 147 -12.63 0.86 20.13
C GLU A 147 -12.81 2.32 20.57
N TYR A 148 -13.78 2.56 21.46
CA TYR A 148 -14.13 3.89 21.98
C TYR A 148 -14.67 3.74 23.41
N ASP A 149 -14.37 4.64 24.31
CA ASP A 149 -15.00 4.84 25.65
C ASP A 149 -15.83 3.66 26.21
N ASN A 150 -15.17 2.51 26.42
CA ASN A 150 -15.78 1.24 26.86
C ASN A 150 -16.62 0.49 25.80
N TYR A 151 -16.56 0.86 24.53
CA TYR A 151 -17.11 0.04 23.47
C TYR A 151 -16.10 -1.00 23.00
N TYR A 152 -16.39 -2.28 23.26
CA TYR A 152 -15.50 -3.40 22.92
C TYR A 152 -16.02 -4.15 21.70
N THR A 153 -15.13 -4.41 20.74
CA THR A 153 -15.39 -5.33 19.62
C THR A 153 -14.48 -6.54 19.70
N ASN A 154 -14.97 -7.69 19.27
CA ASN A 154 -14.12 -8.87 19.13
C ASN A 154 -13.32 -8.80 17.85
N ARG A 155 -11.99 -8.85 17.97
CA ARG A 155 -11.07 -8.85 16.82
C ARG A 155 -10.18 -10.07 16.84
N LEU A 156 -9.85 -10.58 15.66
CA LEU A 156 -8.83 -11.62 15.51
C LEU A 156 -7.45 -10.97 15.66
N ARG A 157 -6.75 -11.37 16.71
CA ARG A 157 -5.39 -10.98 17.01
C ARG A 157 -4.41 -11.98 16.41
N TYR A 158 -3.36 -11.49 15.75
CA TYR A 158 -2.23 -12.27 15.30
C TYR A 158 -1.00 -11.94 16.15
N ARG A 159 -0.30 -12.97 16.61
CA ARG A 159 1.02 -12.85 17.24
C ARG A 159 2.01 -13.57 16.33
N ILE A 160 2.88 -12.80 15.68
CA ILE A 160 3.79 -13.26 14.63
C ILE A 160 5.19 -13.20 15.18
N THR A 161 5.84 -14.36 15.35
CA THR A 161 7.21 -14.45 15.88
C THR A 161 8.18 -14.71 14.74
N PHE A 162 9.18 -13.86 14.62
CA PHE A 162 10.26 -13.95 13.65
C PHE A 162 11.57 -13.44 14.29
N SER A 163 12.70 -13.63 13.63
CA SER A 163 14.00 -13.12 14.07
C SER A 163 14.56 -12.15 13.05
N ASP A 164 15.32 -11.17 13.51
CA ASP A 164 16.12 -10.34 12.65
C ASP A 164 17.40 -11.07 12.21
N ARG A 165 18.05 -10.61 11.13
CA ARG A 165 19.36 -11.09 10.72
C ARG A 165 20.42 -10.62 11.70
N THR A 166 21.47 -11.41 11.88
CA THR A 166 22.58 -11.11 12.82
C THR A 166 23.71 -10.31 12.17
N ASP A 167 23.48 -9.71 11.01
CA ASP A 167 24.48 -8.94 10.24
C ASP A 167 24.75 -7.53 10.79
N ASN A 168 24.04 -7.13 11.86
CA ASN A 168 24.12 -5.81 12.51
C ASN A 168 23.83 -4.63 11.56
N THR A 169 23.15 -4.88 10.45
CA THR A 169 22.72 -3.85 9.52
C THR A 169 21.33 -3.34 9.86
N ARG A 170 21.01 -2.12 9.42
CA ARG A 170 19.64 -1.63 9.49
C ARG A 170 18.82 -2.33 8.40
N ASN A 171 17.82 -3.08 8.83
CA ASN A 171 16.92 -3.82 7.98
C ASN A 171 15.55 -3.18 7.98
N TYR A 172 14.92 -3.10 6.80
CA TYR A 172 13.58 -2.57 6.62
C TYR A 172 12.65 -3.69 6.19
N TYR A 173 11.47 -3.72 6.77
CA TYR A 173 10.50 -4.78 6.60
C TYR A 173 9.11 -4.22 6.31
N ARG A 174 8.30 -5.08 5.69
CA ARG A 174 6.87 -4.86 5.53
C ARG A 174 6.13 -6.14 5.92
N LEU A 175 5.18 -6.03 6.86
CA LEU A 175 4.25 -7.11 7.18
C LEU A 175 2.98 -6.95 6.34
N VAL A 176 2.56 -8.04 5.70
CA VAL A 176 1.31 -8.09 4.93
C VAL A 176 0.49 -9.29 5.41
N LEU A 177 -0.75 -9.04 5.81
CA LEU A 177 -1.75 -10.05 6.07
C LEU A 177 -2.66 -10.15 4.84
N ASP A 178 -2.48 -11.17 4.01
CA ASP A 178 -3.32 -11.46 2.85
C ASP A 178 -4.39 -12.48 3.27
N ARG A 179 -5.52 -11.98 3.77
CA ARG A 179 -6.66 -12.81 4.14
C ARG A 179 -7.53 -13.08 2.93
N ARG A 180 -7.87 -14.35 2.72
CA ARG A 180 -8.69 -14.84 1.61
C ARG A 180 -9.90 -15.57 2.15
N ASN A 181 -11.08 -15.10 1.75
CA ASN A 181 -12.35 -15.72 2.07
C ASN A 181 -12.96 -16.29 0.78
N THR A 182 -13.11 -17.60 0.72
CA THR A 182 -13.59 -18.33 -0.46
C THR A 182 -14.91 -19.02 -0.16
N ILE A 183 -15.90 -18.84 -1.03
CA ILE A 183 -17.19 -19.51 -1.00
C ILE A 183 -17.30 -20.45 -2.18
N TYR A 184 -17.64 -21.70 -1.88
CA TYR A 184 -18.08 -22.69 -2.86
C TYR A 184 -19.61 -22.71 -2.82
N ALA A 185 -20.24 -22.32 -3.90
CA ALA A 185 -21.69 -22.20 -3.97
C ALA A 185 -22.25 -22.73 -5.30
N THR A 186 -23.51 -23.17 -5.30
CA THR A 186 -24.29 -23.35 -6.50
C THR A 186 -25.18 -22.14 -6.70
N ILE A 187 -25.05 -21.45 -7.82
CA ILE A 187 -25.79 -20.24 -8.17
C ILE A 187 -26.67 -20.54 -9.39
N PHE A 188 -27.89 -20.01 -9.38
CA PHE A 188 -28.79 -20.09 -10.53
C PHE A 188 -28.65 -18.86 -11.43
N SER A 189 -28.19 -19.06 -12.69
CA SER A 189 -28.03 -17.95 -13.65
C SER A 189 -27.77 -18.46 -15.08
N PRO A 190 -28.72 -18.62 -15.93
CA PRO A 190 -30.12 -19.07 -15.81
C PRO A 190 -30.24 -20.55 -15.42
N GLU A 191 -29.12 -21.28 -15.34
CA GLU A 191 -29.03 -22.68 -14.93
C GLU A 191 -28.26 -22.80 -13.63
N LEU A 192 -28.43 -23.90 -12.90
CA LEU A 192 -27.63 -24.18 -11.69
C LEU A 192 -26.17 -24.43 -12.07
N LYS A 193 -25.27 -23.59 -11.60
CA LYS A 193 -23.83 -23.68 -11.86
C LYS A 193 -23.02 -23.62 -10.57
N ASP A 194 -22.13 -24.57 -10.42
CA ASP A 194 -21.15 -24.54 -9.33
C ASP A 194 -20.15 -23.42 -9.58
N THR A 195 -20.00 -22.58 -8.58
CA THR A 195 -19.19 -21.34 -8.66
C THR A 195 -18.29 -21.25 -7.44
N ILE A 196 -17.06 -20.75 -7.66
CA ILE A 196 -16.11 -20.44 -6.61
C ILE A 196 -15.88 -18.93 -6.62
N LEU A 197 -16.17 -18.27 -5.52
CA LEU A 197 -15.97 -16.85 -5.35
C LEU A 197 -14.95 -16.62 -4.25
N THR A 198 -14.01 -15.69 -4.48
CA THR A 198 -12.97 -15.35 -3.51
C THR A 198 -12.85 -13.83 -3.41
N CYS A 199 -12.79 -13.30 -2.19
CA CYS A 199 -12.35 -11.95 -1.92
C CYS A 199 -11.07 -11.95 -1.08
N GLN A 200 -10.32 -10.86 -1.16
CA GLN A 200 -9.06 -10.66 -0.45
C GLN A 200 -9.12 -9.38 0.37
N ASN A 201 -8.56 -9.42 1.56
CA ASN A 201 -8.40 -8.26 2.42
C ASN A 201 -6.95 -8.21 2.92
N PHE A 202 -6.29 -7.07 2.70
CA PHE A 202 -4.89 -6.83 3.11
C PHE A 202 -4.78 -5.89 4.32
N ARG A 203 -5.90 -5.40 4.84
CA ARG A 203 -5.89 -4.44 5.95
C ARG A 203 -5.62 -5.13 7.28
N MET A 204 -4.75 -4.50 8.07
CA MET A 204 -4.47 -4.85 9.45
C MET A 204 -4.49 -3.60 10.32
N LEU A 205 -4.67 -3.77 11.62
CA LEU A 205 -4.60 -2.70 12.61
C LEU A 205 -3.37 -2.91 13.49
N SER A 206 -2.54 -1.88 13.59
CA SER A 206 -1.35 -1.83 14.44
C SER A 206 -1.59 -0.88 15.61
N ARG A 207 -2.12 -1.39 16.72
CA ARG A 207 -2.52 -0.52 17.85
C ARG A 207 -1.47 -0.40 18.94
N GLU A 208 -1.00 -1.51 19.44
CA GLU A 208 -0.17 -1.61 20.64
C GLU A 208 1.29 -1.99 20.36
N ASP A 209 1.57 -2.44 19.14
CA ASP A 209 2.90 -2.89 18.79
C ASP A 209 3.86 -1.71 18.63
N VAL A 210 4.85 -1.63 19.51
CA VAL A 210 5.79 -0.51 19.60
C VAL A 210 6.70 -0.37 18.38
N VAL A 211 6.86 -1.44 17.57
CA VAL A 211 7.65 -1.41 16.34
C VAL A 211 6.84 -0.80 15.21
N LEU A 212 5.55 -1.17 15.10
CA LEU A 212 4.66 -0.64 14.07
C LEU A 212 4.17 0.78 14.35
N THR A 213 4.10 1.17 15.63
CA THR A 213 3.61 2.49 16.07
C THR A 213 4.72 3.49 16.38
N ASP A 214 5.97 3.21 15.97
CA ASP A 214 7.14 4.04 16.25
C ASP A 214 7.33 4.35 17.75
N GLY A 215 6.90 3.43 18.62
CA GLY A 215 6.98 3.56 20.07
C GLY A 215 5.85 4.38 20.70
N ARG A 216 4.81 4.69 19.95
CA ARG A 216 3.64 5.45 20.43
C ARG A 216 2.37 4.61 20.24
N PRO A 217 2.16 3.55 21.05
CA PRO A 217 0.99 2.71 20.91
C PRO A 217 -0.29 3.52 21.19
N SER A 218 -1.24 3.44 20.27
CA SER A 218 -2.59 3.99 20.48
C SER A 218 -3.37 3.05 21.38
N MET A 219 -3.35 3.31 22.69
CA MET A 219 -4.01 2.44 23.68
C MET A 219 -5.49 2.78 23.91
N SER A 220 -5.96 3.91 23.45
CA SER A 220 -7.37 4.30 23.58
C SER A 220 -7.73 5.32 22.51
N GLY A 221 -8.93 5.20 21.98
CA GLY A 221 -9.55 6.28 21.22
C GLY A 221 -9.81 7.52 22.07
N ASN A 222 -8.77 8.13 22.60
CA ASN A 222 -8.86 9.43 23.21
C ASN A 222 -8.84 10.45 22.07
N ASP A 223 -10.02 10.90 21.65
CA ASP A 223 -10.27 11.99 20.72
C ASP A 223 -9.65 13.34 21.14
N ASN A 224 -8.84 13.37 22.18
CA ASN A 224 -8.21 14.57 22.73
C ASN A 224 -6.75 14.76 22.28
N ASP A 225 -6.16 13.87 21.52
CA ASP A 225 -4.88 14.15 20.88
C ASP A 225 -5.12 15.06 19.68
N LEU A 226 -4.75 16.32 19.82
CA LEU A 226 -4.83 17.35 18.76
C LEU A 226 -4.01 17.00 17.49
N PHE A 227 -3.26 15.91 17.53
CA PHE A 227 -2.49 15.36 16.44
C PHE A 227 -2.74 13.86 16.38
N GLU A 228 -3.68 13.43 15.55
CA GLU A 228 -3.85 12.02 15.22
C GLU A 228 -2.55 11.47 14.64
N GLN A 229 -2.13 10.33 15.16
CA GLN A 229 -0.93 9.66 14.65
C GLN A 229 -1.30 8.91 13.36
N ALA A 230 -0.44 9.03 12.35
CA ALA A 230 -0.59 8.25 11.14
C ALA A 230 -0.65 6.76 11.46
N GLU A 231 -1.75 6.11 11.09
CA GLU A 231 -1.88 4.66 11.21
C GLU A 231 -0.90 3.96 10.26
N ASN A 232 -0.23 2.92 10.74
CA ASN A 232 0.67 2.13 9.90
C ASN A 232 -0.12 1.08 9.08
N ILE A 233 -0.87 1.57 8.09
CA ILE A 233 -1.74 0.79 7.21
C ILE A 233 -0.92 -0.18 6.34
N TYR A 234 0.26 0.27 5.89
CA TYR A 234 1.12 -0.50 5.00
C TYR A 234 2.05 -1.47 5.71
N GLY A 235 2.05 -1.49 7.05
CA GLY A 235 2.78 -2.45 7.87
C GLY A 235 4.29 -2.36 7.76
N VAL A 236 4.85 -1.16 7.55
CA VAL A 236 6.29 -0.97 7.39
C VAL A 236 6.99 -0.63 8.70
N PHE A 237 8.18 -1.20 8.91
CA PHE A 237 8.97 -1.03 10.11
C PHE A 237 10.45 -1.32 9.86
N ASP A 238 11.31 -0.96 10.80
CA ASP A 238 12.72 -1.31 10.80
C ASP A 238 13.11 -2.15 12.04
N ASN A 239 14.33 -2.68 12.02
CA ASN A 239 14.84 -3.53 13.11
C ASN A 239 15.43 -2.76 14.30
N SER A 240 15.32 -1.44 14.39
CA SER A 240 16.00 -0.63 15.40
C SER A 240 15.71 -1.07 16.84
N ARG A 241 14.54 -1.67 17.10
CA ARG A 241 14.11 -2.12 18.43
C ARG A 241 14.39 -3.60 18.73
N PHE A 242 14.81 -4.39 17.74
CA PHE A 242 15.04 -5.83 17.90
C PHE A 242 16.22 -6.35 17.07
N ALA A 243 17.16 -5.47 16.69
CA ALA A 243 18.31 -5.82 15.86
C ALA A 243 19.03 -7.07 16.35
N GLY A 244 19.16 -8.06 15.45
CA GLY A 244 19.78 -9.36 15.72
C GLY A 244 19.02 -10.24 16.72
N GLN A 245 17.78 -9.91 17.07
CA GLN A 245 17.00 -10.64 18.08
C GLN A 245 15.70 -11.20 17.49
N SER A 246 15.07 -12.09 18.25
CA SER A 246 13.71 -12.54 17.99
C SER A 246 12.70 -11.53 18.50
N TYR A 247 11.65 -11.30 17.71
CA TYR A 247 10.54 -10.39 18.04
C TYR A 247 9.20 -11.07 17.82
N THR A 248 8.21 -10.74 18.67
CA THR A 248 6.83 -11.17 18.48
C THR A 248 5.95 -9.94 18.28
N MET A 249 5.57 -9.72 17.05
CA MET A 249 4.71 -8.62 16.63
C MET A 249 3.24 -8.94 16.88
N THR A 250 2.48 -7.96 17.36
CA THR A 250 1.04 -8.08 17.61
C THR A 250 0.26 -7.17 16.69
N VAL A 251 -0.61 -7.74 15.87
CA VAL A 251 -1.52 -7.02 14.97
C VAL A 251 -2.92 -7.61 15.01
N TYR A 252 -3.90 -6.85 14.53
CA TYR A 252 -5.30 -7.26 14.52
C TYR A 252 -5.87 -7.23 13.11
N ALA A 253 -6.78 -8.16 12.83
CA ALA A 253 -7.62 -8.04 11.63
C ALA A 253 -8.59 -6.86 11.78
N THR A 254 -8.96 -6.23 10.66
CA THR A 254 -10.08 -5.28 10.62
C THR A 254 -11.39 -5.99 11.00
N SER A 255 -12.38 -5.24 11.52
CA SER A 255 -13.58 -5.79 12.15
C SER A 255 -14.53 -6.53 11.21
N TYR A 256 -14.41 -6.33 9.92
CA TYR A 256 -15.33 -6.93 8.96
C TYR A 256 -14.68 -8.10 8.24
N GLU A 257 -15.31 -9.28 8.39
CA GLU A 257 -15.04 -10.40 7.50
C GLU A 257 -15.69 -10.10 6.16
N GLU A 258 -14.89 -9.67 5.20
CA GLU A 258 -15.36 -9.52 3.84
C GLU A 258 -15.52 -10.91 3.22
N TRP A 259 -16.75 -11.25 2.87
CA TRP A 259 -17.08 -12.43 2.10
C TRP A 259 -17.57 -12.00 0.71
N PRO A 260 -17.33 -12.83 -0.33
CA PRO A 260 -17.88 -12.53 -1.64
C PRO A 260 -19.41 -12.41 -1.60
N ASP A 261 -19.95 -11.41 -2.32
CA ASP A 261 -21.39 -11.24 -2.43
C ASP A 261 -22.03 -12.39 -3.21
N LEU A 262 -23.11 -12.92 -2.65
CA LEU A 262 -23.91 -13.97 -3.26
C LEU A 262 -25.32 -13.45 -3.53
N PHE A 263 -25.70 -13.42 -4.81
CA PHE A 263 -27.04 -13.03 -5.21
C PHE A 263 -27.98 -14.24 -5.23
N PRO A 264 -29.21 -14.16 -4.65
CA PRO A 264 -30.19 -15.22 -4.70
C PRO A 264 -30.70 -15.48 -6.12
N PRO A 265 -31.12 -16.72 -6.44
CA PRO A 265 -31.04 -17.90 -5.59
C PRO A 265 -29.67 -18.57 -5.61
N HIS A 266 -29.17 -18.95 -4.43
CA HIS A 266 -27.90 -19.67 -4.28
C HIS A 266 -27.96 -20.68 -3.11
N THR A 267 -27.05 -21.67 -3.14
CA THR A 267 -26.80 -22.60 -2.03
C THR A 267 -25.31 -22.64 -1.74
N VAL A 268 -24.92 -22.26 -0.53
CA VAL A 268 -23.53 -22.35 -0.09
C VAL A 268 -23.22 -23.80 0.27
N LYS A 269 -22.16 -24.35 -0.33
CA LYS A 269 -21.65 -25.71 -0.06
C LYS A 269 -20.55 -25.70 1.00
N ARG A 270 -19.64 -24.73 0.89
CA ARG A 270 -18.45 -24.63 1.76
C ARG A 270 -17.96 -23.19 1.84
N LYS A 271 -17.47 -22.80 3.03
CA LYS A 271 -16.71 -21.56 3.27
C LYS A 271 -15.32 -21.89 3.76
N ILE A 272 -14.31 -21.22 3.21
CA ILE A 272 -12.91 -21.32 3.64
C ILE A 272 -12.40 -19.92 3.90
N SER A 273 -11.76 -19.74 5.05
CA SER A 273 -10.99 -18.53 5.37
C SER A 273 -9.54 -18.92 5.64
N ASP A 274 -8.63 -18.35 4.92
CA ASP A 274 -7.19 -18.52 5.17
C ASP A 274 -6.47 -17.16 5.16
N CYS A 275 -5.30 -17.11 5.78
CA CYS A 275 -4.46 -15.92 5.79
C CYS A 275 -3.02 -16.30 5.44
N HIS A 276 -2.45 -15.63 4.47
CA HIS A 276 -1.02 -15.67 4.18
C HIS A 276 -0.35 -14.52 4.94
N VAL A 277 0.35 -14.87 5.99
CA VAL A 277 1.19 -13.93 6.75
C VAL A 277 2.52 -13.82 6.00
N ARG A 278 2.80 -12.66 5.43
CA ARG A 278 3.99 -12.41 4.60
C ARG A 278 4.86 -11.35 5.28
N LEU A 279 6.12 -11.68 5.49
CA LEU A 279 7.14 -10.74 5.95
C LEU A 279 8.07 -10.47 4.78
N LEU A 280 8.12 -9.23 4.32
CA LEU A 280 8.92 -8.78 3.19
C LEU A 280 10.13 -8.03 3.71
N SER A 281 11.30 -8.26 3.12
CA SER A 281 12.46 -7.37 3.21
C SER A 281 12.38 -6.36 2.07
N ILE A 282 12.50 -5.09 2.40
CA ILE A 282 12.39 -3.95 1.47
C ILE A 282 13.60 -3.03 1.63
N ASN A 283 13.79 -2.10 0.69
CA ASN A 283 14.83 -1.10 0.78
C ASN A 283 14.37 0.13 1.61
N GLU A 284 15.33 0.95 2.02
CA GLU A 284 15.05 2.18 2.76
C GLU A 284 14.12 3.14 2.00
N THR A 285 14.32 3.28 0.68
CA THR A 285 13.48 4.13 -0.16
C THR A 285 12.02 3.66 -0.13
N ASP A 286 11.80 2.34 -0.19
CA ASP A 286 10.46 1.74 -0.11
C ASP A 286 9.82 2.01 1.26
N PHE A 287 10.61 1.83 2.33
CA PHE A 287 10.17 2.12 3.69
C PHE A 287 9.72 3.57 3.85
N LEU A 288 10.53 4.53 3.39
CA LEU A 288 10.20 5.96 3.46
C LEU A 288 8.97 6.30 2.59
N TYR A 289 8.84 5.68 1.41
CA TYR A 289 7.68 5.85 0.54
C TYR A 289 6.39 5.39 1.22
N PHE A 290 6.38 4.18 1.79
CA PHE A 290 5.20 3.66 2.50
C PHE A 290 4.91 4.42 3.80
N LYS A 291 5.92 4.98 4.48
CA LYS A 291 5.70 5.89 5.62
C LYS A 291 4.96 7.15 5.18
N ALA A 292 5.31 7.72 4.04
CA ALA A 292 4.60 8.88 3.48
C ALA A 292 3.17 8.52 3.07
N LEU A 293 2.94 7.33 2.49
CA LEU A 293 1.59 6.82 2.19
C LEU A 293 0.75 6.62 3.46
N ASN A 294 1.33 6.05 4.52
CA ASN A 294 0.63 5.92 5.79
C ASN A 294 0.10 7.26 6.30
N LEU A 295 0.86 8.34 6.12
CA LEU A 295 0.44 9.67 6.56
C LEU A 295 -0.72 10.20 5.72
N ILE A 296 -0.72 9.98 4.40
CA ILE A 296 -1.79 10.46 3.49
C ILE A 296 -3.07 9.62 3.63
N ASP A 297 -2.92 8.29 3.69
CA ASP A 297 -4.06 7.37 3.66
C ASP A 297 -4.67 7.14 5.06
N SER A 298 -4.04 7.66 6.12
CA SER A 298 -4.65 7.82 7.44
C SER A 298 -5.29 9.20 7.54
N ASP A 299 -6.30 9.36 8.39
CA ASP A 299 -6.96 10.64 8.64
C ASP A 299 -6.05 11.68 9.35
N ALA A 300 -4.76 11.34 9.52
CA ALA A 300 -3.78 12.18 10.22
C ALA A 300 -3.22 13.35 9.37
N TYR A 301 -3.44 13.37 8.06
CA TYR A 301 -2.93 14.41 7.18
C TYR A 301 -4.01 15.41 6.79
N ASP A 302 -3.80 16.68 7.18
CA ASP A 302 -4.62 17.80 6.76
C ASP A 302 -3.82 18.73 5.83
N GLU A 303 -4.15 18.71 4.54
CA GLU A 303 -3.48 19.52 3.51
C GLU A 303 -3.64 21.03 3.72
N THR A 304 -4.57 21.47 4.55
CA THR A 304 -4.81 22.91 4.80
C THR A 304 -3.85 23.50 5.82
N ILE A 305 -3.30 22.68 6.70
CA ILE A 305 -2.44 23.12 7.82
C ILE A 305 -1.07 22.46 7.85
N MET A 306 -0.85 21.36 7.12
CA MET A 306 0.41 20.62 7.06
C MET A 306 1.19 20.95 5.79
N GLU A 307 2.53 20.85 5.88
CA GLU A 307 3.39 20.98 4.71
C GLU A 307 3.14 19.82 3.72
N PRO A 308 3.26 20.06 2.41
CA PRO A 308 3.12 19.03 1.39
C PRO A 308 4.09 17.86 1.62
N ILE A 309 3.58 16.64 1.57
CA ILE A 309 4.38 15.44 1.75
C ILE A 309 5.24 15.19 0.51
N VAL A 310 6.55 15.03 0.73
CA VAL A 310 7.49 14.65 -0.32
C VAL A 310 7.72 13.13 -0.26
N PHE A 311 7.30 12.45 -1.32
CA PHE A 311 7.54 11.01 -1.46
C PHE A 311 9.00 10.71 -1.77
N ALA A 312 9.56 9.71 -1.10
CA ALA A 312 10.83 9.12 -1.53
C ALA A 312 10.65 8.48 -2.92
N SER A 313 11.63 8.66 -3.79
CA SER A 313 11.62 8.11 -5.14
C SER A 313 13.02 7.63 -5.50
N ASN A 314 13.10 6.51 -6.20
CA ASN A 314 14.33 6.01 -6.83
C ASN A 314 14.26 6.07 -8.36
N VAL A 315 13.26 6.76 -8.91
CA VAL A 315 13.06 6.94 -10.35
C VAL A 315 13.78 8.19 -10.82
N HIS A 316 14.77 8.02 -11.68
CA HIS A 316 15.54 9.09 -12.32
C HIS A 316 14.92 9.48 -13.65
N GLY A 317 14.88 10.76 -13.95
CA GLY A 317 14.28 11.30 -15.18
C GLY A 317 12.75 11.27 -15.18
N GLY A 318 12.12 10.74 -14.12
CA GLY A 318 10.69 10.57 -13.96
C GLY A 318 10.21 10.76 -12.53
N LEU A 319 9.06 10.19 -12.23
CA LEU A 319 8.42 10.14 -10.91
C LEU A 319 8.05 8.68 -10.57
N GLY A 320 7.70 8.42 -9.31
CA GLY A 320 7.20 7.13 -8.86
C GLY A 320 8.23 6.33 -8.07
N ILE A 321 8.00 5.02 -7.95
CA ILE A 321 8.85 4.10 -7.20
C ILE A 321 8.93 2.73 -7.87
N VAL A 322 10.13 2.17 -7.90
CA VAL A 322 10.38 0.78 -8.25
C VAL A 322 10.93 0.07 -7.03
N SER A 323 10.14 -0.80 -6.45
CA SER A 323 10.49 -1.61 -5.30
C SER A 323 10.71 -3.06 -5.73
N ILE A 324 11.75 -3.69 -5.22
CA ILE A 324 11.96 -5.15 -5.34
C ILE A 324 12.11 -5.69 -3.93
N SER A 325 11.24 -6.61 -3.56
CA SER A 325 11.23 -7.23 -2.23
C SER A 325 11.51 -8.73 -2.32
N THR A 326 12.10 -9.27 -1.26
CA THR A 326 12.15 -10.69 -0.98
C THR A 326 11.25 -11.00 0.18
N GLU A 327 10.74 -12.23 0.32
CA GLU A 327 9.79 -12.54 1.38
C GLU A 327 9.97 -13.91 2.01
N THR A 328 9.44 -14.04 3.22
CA THR A 328 9.08 -15.30 3.85
C THR A 328 7.61 -15.28 4.19
N SER A 329 6.92 -16.41 4.08
CA SER A 329 5.48 -16.46 4.35
C SER A 329 5.05 -17.73 5.03
N VAL A 330 3.94 -17.64 5.78
CA VAL A 330 3.26 -18.77 6.42
C VAL A 330 1.78 -18.65 6.11
N LYS A 331 1.19 -19.75 5.64
CA LYS A 331 -0.26 -19.86 5.46
C LYS A 331 -0.89 -20.45 6.72
N ILE A 332 -1.92 -19.79 7.24
CA ILE A 332 -2.73 -20.26 8.36
C ILE A 332 -4.18 -20.45 7.92
N ASN A 333 -4.82 -21.51 8.41
CA ASN A 333 -6.23 -21.73 8.18
C ASN A 333 -7.03 -21.05 9.32
N LEU A 334 -8.00 -20.24 8.95
CA LEU A 334 -8.89 -19.51 9.85
C LEU A 334 -10.33 -20.02 9.78
N THR A 335 -10.57 -21.08 9.01
CA THR A 335 -11.90 -21.68 8.87
C THR A 335 -12.33 -22.29 10.20
N ASP A 336 -13.46 -21.83 10.74
CA ASP A 336 -14.08 -22.50 11.88
C ASP A 336 -14.58 -23.88 11.43
N GLU A 337 -14.14 -24.94 12.09
CA GLU A 337 -14.56 -26.33 11.79
C GLU A 337 -16.08 -26.54 11.87
N LYS A 338 -16.81 -25.63 12.54
CA LYS A 338 -18.27 -25.64 12.65
C LYS A 338 -19.04 -25.38 11.35
N TYR A 339 -18.37 -24.90 10.27
CA TYR A 339 -19.03 -24.65 8.98
C TYR A 339 -18.95 -25.82 8.00
N ASP A 340 -18.19 -26.88 8.31
CA ASP A 340 -18.06 -28.07 7.46
C ASP A 340 -19.21 -29.10 7.64
N GLU A 341 -20.11 -28.91 8.60
CA GLU A 341 -21.17 -29.89 8.96
C GLU A 341 -22.60 -29.42 8.65
N ARG A 342 -22.82 -28.55 7.65
CA ARG A 342 -24.21 -28.24 7.25
C ARG A 342 -24.41 -28.22 5.73
#